data_024a7eddcca5c2048a21cc13ecd0ce98
#
_entry.id   024a7eddcca5c2048a21cc13ecd0ce98
#
_cell.length_a   1.000
_cell.length_b   1.000
_cell.length_c   1.000
_cell.angle_alpha   90.00
_cell.angle_beta   90.00
_cell.angle_gamma   90.00
#
_symmetry.space_group_name_H-M   'P 1'
#
loop_
_entity.id
_entity.type
_entity.pdbx_description
1 polymer ?
#
loop_
_entity_poly.entity_id
_entity_poly.type
_entity_poly.pdbx_seq_one_letter_code
_entity_poly.pdbx_strand_id
1 'polypeptide(L)'
;MVKSMDTSAEVRDRAVATIYRTLKLVFGLVPIVAGLDKFTNILVHWDRYLAPAIANVIPMKPSSFMHVVGIIEIVAGIGVLLTPWTRVFAWIVGLWLIGIALDLILAGYYDIAVRDLVMAISSFCLARLCAVAPARVAATDPRLRQAQTG
;
A
#
# COMPACT_ATOMS: atom_id res chain seq x y z
N MET A 1 35.37 -20.62 4.09
CA MET A 1 34.01 -21.03 3.71
C MET A 1 32.91 -20.36 4.58
N VAL A 2 33.07 -20.26 5.90
CA VAL A 2 32.11 -19.60 6.80
C VAL A 2 31.90 -18.10 6.47
N LYS A 3 32.94 -17.33 6.22
CA LYS A 3 32.90 -15.88 5.95
C LYS A 3 32.12 -15.51 4.68
N SER A 4 32.08 -16.35 3.66
CA SER A 4 31.29 -16.09 2.43
C SER A 4 29.80 -16.33 2.61
N MET A 5 29.43 -17.27 3.48
CA MET A 5 28.00 -17.52 3.81
C MET A 5 27.38 -16.36 4.60
N ASP A 6 28.13 -15.78 5.55
CA ASP A 6 27.69 -14.62 6.34
C ASP A 6 27.45 -13.39 5.44
N THR A 7 28.34 -13.13 4.49
CA THR A 7 28.20 -12.02 3.55
C THR A 7 26.94 -12.14 2.68
N SER A 8 26.64 -13.36 2.19
CA SER A 8 25.46 -13.62 1.37
C SER A 8 24.15 -13.46 2.17
N ALA A 9 24.15 -13.88 3.44
CA ALA A 9 23.01 -13.68 4.32
C ALA A 9 22.76 -12.19 4.62
N GLU A 10 23.81 -11.43 4.90
CA GLU A 10 23.71 -9.98 5.14
C GLU A 10 23.17 -9.22 3.92
N VAL A 11 23.67 -9.54 2.71
CA VAL A 11 23.20 -8.92 1.47
C VAL A 11 21.70 -9.19 1.26
N ARG A 12 21.27 -10.44 1.47
CA ARG A 12 19.86 -10.82 1.36
C ARG A 12 18.99 -10.08 2.39
N ASP A 13 19.44 -9.97 3.63
CA ASP A 13 18.66 -9.33 4.70
C ASP A 13 18.52 -7.82 4.47
N ARG A 14 19.58 -7.16 3.97
CA ARG A 14 19.52 -5.77 3.54
C ARG A 14 18.55 -5.56 2.37
N ALA A 15 18.57 -6.45 1.38
CA ALA A 15 17.64 -6.39 0.25
C ALA A 15 16.18 -6.51 0.70
N VAL A 16 15.87 -7.49 1.55
CA VAL A 16 14.50 -7.67 2.11
C VAL A 16 14.08 -6.45 2.93
N ALA A 17 14.95 -5.89 3.76
CA ALA A 17 14.67 -4.70 4.55
C ALA A 17 14.39 -3.48 3.67
N THR A 18 15.17 -3.31 2.59
CA THR A 18 14.97 -2.21 1.63
C THR A 18 13.64 -2.34 0.91
N ILE A 19 13.32 -3.52 0.35
CA ILE A 19 12.06 -3.77 -0.34
C ILE A 19 10.86 -3.51 0.60
N TYR A 20 10.93 -4.02 1.83
CA TYR A 20 9.89 -3.79 2.83
C TYR A 20 9.66 -2.30 3.11
N ARG A 21 10.75 -1.53 3.35
CA ARG A 21 10.65 -0.08 3.61
C ARG A 21 10.08 0.68 2.43
N THR A 22 10.54 0.35 1.20
CA THR A 22 10.04 0.98 -0.03
C THR A 22 8.55 0.71 -0.22
N LEU A 23 8.11 -0.54 -0.13
CA LEU A 23 6.70 -0.89 -0.27
C LEU A 23 5.85 -0.25 0.84
N LYS A 24 6.33 -0.25 2.08
CA LYS A 24 5.63 0.40 3.20
C LYS A 24 5.44 1.90 2.95
N LEU A 25 6.45 2.60 2.45
CA LEU A 25 6.35 4.01 2.09
C LEU A 25 5.39 4.24 0.93
N VAL A 26 5.47 3.45 -0.13
CA VAL A 26 4.60 3.59 -1.31
C VAL A 26 3.14 3.35 -0.92
N PHE A 27 2.83 2.21 -0.29
CA PHE A 27 1.45 1.86 0.08
C PHE A 27 0.91 2.65 1.27
N GLY A 28 1.73 3.43 1.93
CA GLY A 28 1.29 4.41 2.91
C GLY A 28 1.05 5.78 2.28
N LEU A 29 2.03 6.32 1.54
CA LEU A 29 1.95 7.68 1.01
C LEU A 29 0.96 7.81 -0.16
N VAL A 30 0.95 6.85 -1.10
CA VAL A 30 0.10 6.94 -2.30
C VAL A 30 -1.38 7.01 -1.95
N PRO A 31 -1.95 6.15 -1.08
CA PRO A 31 -3.34 6.29 -0.67
C PRO A 31 -3.64 7.60 0.05
N ILE A 32 -2.71 8.12 0.87
CA ILE A 32 -2.90 9.42 1.53
C ILE A 32 -3.00 10.54 0.49
N VAL A 33 -2.07 10.58 -0.47
CA VAL A 33 -2.06 11.61 -1.51
C VAL A 33 -3.31 11.50 -2.40
N ALA A 34 -3.66 10.31 -2.85
CA ALA A 34 -4.85 10.08 -3.67
C ALA A 34 -6.15 10.40 -2.90
N GLY A 35 -6.18 10.05 -1.61
CA GLY A 35 -7.32 10.37 -0.74
C GLY A 35 -7.48 11.87 -0.53
N LEU A 36 -6.40 12.61 -0.30
CA LEU A 36 -6.41 14.07 -0.20
C LEU A 36 -6.85 14.72 -1.51
N ASP A 37 -6.37 14.20 -2.64
CA ASP A 37 -6.72 14.74 -3.95
C ASP A 37 -8.20 14.60 -4.28
N LYS A 38 -8.90 13.62 -3.69
CA LYS A 38 -10.36 13.49 -3.83
C LYS A 38 -11.16 14.67 -3.26
N PHE A 39 -10.54 15.49 -2.42
CA PHE A 39 -11.14 16.74 -1.92
C PHE A 39 -10.78 17.96 -2.76
N THR A 40 -9.67 17.91 -3.48
CA THR A 40 -9.13 19.06 -4.23
C THR A 40 -9.27 18.90 -5.74
N ASN A 41 -9.33 17.68 -6.26
CA ASN A 41 -9.35 17.34 -7.69
C ASN A 41 -8.25 18.06 -8.50
N ILE A 42 -7.05 18.19 -7.92
CA ILE A 42 -5.89 18.82 -8.57
C ILE A 42 -5.26 17.85 -9.58
N LEU A 43 -5.11 16.57 -9.20
CA LEU A 43 -4.51 15.55 -10.06
C LEU A 43 -5.51 15.09 -11.12
N VAL A 44 -6.75 14.80 -10.71
CA VAL A 44 -7.79 14.27 -11.59
C VAL A 44 -9.19 14.47 -11.00
N HIS A 45 -10.20 14.55 -11.87
CA HIS A 45 -11.61 14.53 -11.46
C HIS A 45 -12.04 13.08 -11.20
N TRP A 46 -12.01 12.65 -9.94
CA TRP A 46 -12.21 11.27 -9.52
C TRP A 46 -13.61 10.71 -9.81
N ASP A 47 -14.62 11.58 -9.79
CA ASP A 47 -16.01 11.22 -10.10
C ASP A 47 -16.22 10.65 -11.50
N ARG A 48 -15.32 10.97 -12.45
CA ARG A 48 -15.35 10.45 -13.82
C ARG A 48 -15.03 8.95 -13.90
N TYR A 49 -14.31 8.42 -12.93
CA TYR A 49 -13.89 7.02 -12.91
C TYR A 49 -14.93 6.10 -12.27
N LEU A 50 -15.93 6.66 -11.57
CA LEU A 50 -17.00 5.87 -10.97
C LEU A 50 -17.92 5.28 -12.04
N ALA A 51 -18.04 3.96 -12.04
CA ALA A 51 -18.91 3.26 -12.99
C ALA A 51 -20.37 3.71 -12.85
N PRO A 52 -21.08 3.97 -13.95
CA PRO A 52 -22.50 4.34 -13.92
C PRO A 52 -23.37 3.32 -13.17
N ALA A 53 -23.03 2.03 -13.27
CA ALA A 53 -23.71 0.97 -12.55
C ALA A 53 -23.63 1.13 -11.03
N ILE A 54 -22.48 1.58 -10.52
CA ILE A 54 -22.25 1.84 -9.08
C ILE A 54 -22.86 3.18 -8.68
N ALA A 55 -22.68 4.21 -9.50
CA ALA A 55 -23.25 5.54 -9.25
C ALA A 55 -24.79 5.52 -9.09
N ASN A 56 -25.48 4.66 -9.83
CA ASN A 56 -26.93 4.51 -9.77
C ASN A 56 -27.45 3.79 -8.50
N VAL A 57 -26.60 3.02 -7.85
CA VAL A 57 -26.96 2.26 -6.62
C VAL A 57 -26.64 3.04 -5.35
N ILE A 58 -25.68 3.95 -5.43
CA ILE A 58 -25.23 4.73 -4.26
C ILE A 58 -26.28 5.82 -3.94
N PRO A 59 -26.76 5.90 -2.67
CA PRO A 59 -27.79 6.89 -2.27
C PRO A 59 -27.22 8.30 -2.03
N MET A 60 -26.14 8.67 -2.72
CA MET A 60 -25.47 9.98 -2.59
C MET A 60 -24.85 10.44 -3.90
N LYS A 61 -24.49 11.72 -3.98
CA LYS A 61 -23.82 12.28 -5.16
C LYS A 61 -22.44 11.65 -5.36
N PRO A 62 -21.99 11.39 -6.62
CA PRO A 62 -20.68 10.83 -6.92
C PRO A 62 -19.51 11.54 -6.22
N SER A 63 -19.53 12.90 -6.18
CA SER A 63 -18.50 13.67 -5.50
C SER A 63 -18.46 13.42 -3.99
N SER A 64 -19.62 13.33 -3.33
CA SER A 64 -19.70 13.01 -1.91
C SER A 64 -19.20 11.58 -1.62
N PHE A 65 -19.50 10.64 -2.50
CA PHE A 65 -18.98 9.28 -2.42
C PHE A 65 -17.45 9.27 -2.53
N MET A 66 -16.89 10.03 -3.46
CA MET A 66 -15.42 10.14 -3.61
C MET A 66 -14.76 10.76 -2.37
N HIS A 67 -15.39 11.68 -1.66
CA HIS A 67 -14.87 12.17 -0.38
C HIS A 67 -14.82 11.07 0.68
N VAL A 68 -15.85 10.22 0.78
CA VAL A 68 -15.84 9.04 1.68
C VAL A 68 -14.71 8.08 1.31
N VAL A 69 -14.56 7.78 0.03
CA VAL A 69 -13.45 6.97 -0.50
C VAL A 69 -12.11 7.58 -0.11
N GLY A 70 -11.95 8.90 -0.25
CA GLY A 70 -10.74 9.64 0.13
C GLY A 70 -10.39 9.49 1.62
N ILE A 71 -11.39 9.55 2.50
CA ILE A 71 -11.18 9.33 3.95
C ILE A 71 -10.68 7.91 4.21
N ILE A 72 -11.29 6.90 3.57
CA ILE A 72 -10.89 5.49 3.71
C ILE A 72 -9.44 5.30 3.27
N GLU A 73 -9.05 5.89 2.14
CA GLU A 73 -7.68 5.81 1.63
C GLU A 73 -6.66 6.48 2.55
N ILE A 74 -6.98 7.66 3.10
CA ILE A 74 -6.11 8.34 4.07
C ILE A 74 -5.93 7.48 5.31
N VAL A 75 -7.00 6.93 5.88
CA VAL A 75 -6.94 6.06 7.06
C VAL A 75 -6.14 4.81 6.78
N ALA A 76 -6.35 4.17 5.63
CA ALA A 76 -5.60 2.98 5.23
C ALA A 76 -4.10 3.27 5.07
N GLY A 77 -3.74 4.38 4.42
CA GLY A 77 -2.36 4.81 4.24
C GLY A 77 -1.65 5.13 5.57
N ILE A 78 -2.33 5.85 6.47
CA ILE A 78 -1.83 6.10 7.83
C ILE A 78 -1.64 4.77 8.58
N GLY A 79 -2.60 3.85 8.44
CA GLY A 79 -2.53 2.52 9.04
C GLY A 79 -1.32 1.72 8.59
N VAL A 80 -0.99 1.77 7.29
CA VAL A 80 0.22 1.13 6.76
C VAL A 80 1.49 1.76 7.32
N LEU A 81 1.57 3.11 7.39
CA LEU A 81 2.80 3.82 7.77
C LEU A 81 3.08 3.78 9.27
N LEU A 82 2.08 4.11 10.09
CA LEU A 82 2.29 4.50 11.47
C LEU A 82 1.88 3.44 12.49
N THR A 83 1.15 2.39 12.07
CA THR A 83 0.70 1.37 13.02
C THR A 83 1.60 0.13 13.00
N PRO A 84 1.63 -0.65 14.12
CA PRO A 84 2.28 -1.95 14.13
C PRO A 84 1.54 -2.98 13.28
N TRP A 85 0.32 -2.67 12.84
CA TRP A 85 -0.56 -3.55 12.07
C TRP A 85 -0.41 -3.38 10.56
N THR A 86 0.76 -2.96 10.09
CA THR A 86 1.10 -2.78 8.66
C THR A 86 0.62 -3.97 7.81
N ARG A 87 0.75 -5.20 8.32
CA ARG A 87 0.27 -6.42 7.63
C ARG A 87 -1.22 -6.40 7.33
N VAL A 88 -2.04 -6.03 8.33
CA VAL A 88 -3.51 -5.98 8.20
C VAL A 88 -3.90 -4.89 7.22
N PHE A 89 -3.33 -3.70 7.38
CA PHE A 89 -3.60 -2.58 6.48
C PHE A 89 -3.14 -2.84 5.04
N ALA A 90 -2.02 -3.54 4.85
CA ALA A 90 -1.58 -3.95 3.51
C ALA A 90 -2.57 -4.94 2.85
N TRP A 91 -3.17 -5.87 3.60
CA TRP A 91 -4.26 -6.70 3.08
C TRP A 91 -5.49 -5.88 2.73
N ILE A 92 -5.89 -4.93 3.57
CA ILE A 92 -7.03 -4.03 3.32
C ILE A 92 -6.78 -3.22 2.04
N VAL A 93 -5.60 -2.60 1.90
CA VAL A 93 -5.25 -1.83 0.70
C VAL A 93 -5.27 -2.71 -0.56
N GLY A 94 -4.72 -3.93 -0.50
CA GLY A 94 -4.74 -4.84 -1.64
C GLY A 94 -6.16 -5.23 -2.08
N LEU A 95 -7.04 -5.57 -1.13
CA LEU A 95 -8.45 -5.87 -1.42
C LEU A 95 -9.21 -4.63 -1.92
N TRP A 96 -8.92 -3.46 -1.37
CA TRP A 96 -9.49 -2.19 -1.81
C TRP A 96 -9.12 -1.87 -3.25
N LEU A 97 -7.85 -2.05 -3.64
CA LEU A 97 -7.38 -1.86 -5.01
C LEU A 97 -8.05 -2.83 -6.00
N ILE A 98 -8.34 -4.06 -5.58
CA ILE A 98 -9.15 -5.00 -6.41
C ILE A 98 -10.57 -4.43 -6.59
N GLY A 99 -11.19 -3.90 -5.54
CA GLY A 99 -12.50 -3.25 -5.64
C GLY A 99 -12.51 -2.08 -6.60
N ILE A 100 -11.50 -1.20 -6.54
CA ILE A 100 -11.33 -0.08 -7.48
C ILE A 100 -11.12 -0.60 -8.91
N ALA A 101 -10.29 -1.64 -9.10
CA ALA A 101 -10.06 -2.22 -10.42
C ALA A 101 -11.34 -2.79 -11.05
N LEU A 102 -12.21 -3.41 -10.24
CA LEU A 102 -13.52 -3.89 -10.71
C LEU A 102 -14.44 -2.73 -11.13
N ASP A 103 -14.50 -1.64 -10.36
CA ASP A 103 -15.23 -0.44 -10.73
C ASP A 103 -14.72 0.14 -12.05
N LEU A 104 -13.40 0.26 -12.20
CA LEU A 104 -12.76 0.76 -13.42
C LEU A 104 -13.03 -0.13 -14.64
N ILE A 105 -13.07 -1.45 -14.47
CA ILE A 105 -13.45 -2.38 -15.54
C ILE A 105 -14.90 -2.13 -15.97
N LEU A 106 -15.82 -1.95 -15.03
CA LEU A 106 -17.22 -1.64 -15.31
C LEU A 106 -17.40 -0.27 -15.98
N ALA A 107 -16.50 0.67 -15.67
CA ALA A 107 -16.46 2.00 -16.28
C ALA A 107 -15.75 2.02 -17.64
N GLY A 108 -15.08 0.93 -18.07
CA GLY A 108 -14.35 0.83 -19.34
C GLY A 108 -12.91 1.35 -19.31
N TYR A 109 -12.34 1.66 -18.12
CA TYR A 109 -10.97 2.14 -17.93
C TYR A 109 -10.00 0.97 -17.69
N TYR A 110 -9.82 0.10 -18.68
CA TYR A 110 -9.06 -1.16 -18.53
C TYR A 110 -7.57 -0.94 -18.23
N ASP A 111 -6.96 0.09 -18.81
CA ASP A 111 -5.55 0.43 -18.63
C ASP A 111 -5.27 0.82 -17.15
N ILE A 112 -6.14 1.61 -16.54
CA ILE A 112 -6.04 1.99 -15.14
C ILE A 112 -6.35 0.79 -14.24
N ALA A 113 -7.34 -0.02 -14.57
CA ALA A 113 -7.70 -1.22 -13.83
C ALA A 113 -6.54 -2.23 -13.73
N VAL A 114 -5.81 -2.46 -14.83
CA VAL A 114 -4.63 -3.33 -14.86
C VAL A 114 -3.53 -2.79 -13.92
N ARG A 115 -3.31 -1.48 -13.92
CA ARG A 115 -2.36 -0.84 -12.99
C ARG A 115 -2.74 -1.10 -11.53
N ASP A 116 -4.01 -0.95 -11.19
CA ASP A 116 -4.49 -1.15 -9.82
C ASP A 116 -4.40 -2.63 -9.39
N LEU A 117 -4.61 -3.57 -10.31
CA LEU A 117 -4.38 -5.00 -10.03
C LEU A 117 -2.90 -5.29 -9.74
N VAL A 118 -1.96 -4.70 -10.49
CA VAL A 118 -0.52 -4.84 -10.22
C VAL A 118 -0.15 -4.25 -8.86
N MET A 119 -0.73 -3.10 -8.51
CA MET A 119 -0.56 -2.51 -7.18
C MET A 119 -1.15 -3.40 -6.08
N ALA A 120 -2.31 -4.02 -6.30
CA ALA A 120 -2.90 -4.97 -5.34
C ALA A 120 -1.97 -6.14 -5.06
N ILE A 121 -1.38 -6.76 -6.10
CA ILE A 121 -0.38 -7.82 -5.95
C ILE A 121 0.81 -7.34 -5.12
N SER A 122 1.33 -6.15 -5.41
CA SER A 122 2.46 -5.57 -4.68
C SER A 122 2.13 -5.28 -3.22
N SER A 123 0.88 -4.88 -2.90
CA SER A 123 0.40 -4.71 -1.54
C SER A 123 0.33 -6.03 -0.78
N PHE A 124 -0.09 -7.12 -1.44
CA PHE A 124 -0.05 -8.46 -0.85
C PHE A 124 1.38 -8.95 -0.61
N CYS A 125 2.33 -8.59 -1.48
CA CYS A 125 3.76 -8.84 -1.25
C CYS A 125 4.23 -8.12 0.03
N LEU A 126 3.85 -6.86 0.25
CA LEU A 126 4.13 -6.13 1.49
C LEU A 126 3.56 -6.87 2.70
N ALA A 127 2.29 -7.30 2.64
CA ALA A 127 1.65 -8.04 3.72
C ALA A 127 2.39 -9.35 4.07
N ARG A 128 2.94 -10.03 3.07
CA ARG A 128 3.78 -11.22 3.27
C ARG A 128 5.14 -10.88 3.85
N LEU A 129 5.78 -9.81 3.38
CA LEU A 129 7.07 -9.36 3.89
C LEU A 129 6.99 -8.93 5.37
N CYS A 130 5.86 -8.46 5.86
CA CYS A 130 5.65 -8.11 7.27
C CYS A 130 5.90 -9.29 8.23
N ALA A 131 5.87 -10.53 7.76
CA ALA A 131 6.15 -11.71 8.59
C ALA A 131 7.65 -11.91 8.86
N VAL A 132 8.52 -11.42 7.97
CA VAL A 132 9.96 -11.72 8.02
C VAL A 132 10.84 -10.46 8.09
N ALA A 133 10.38 -9.36 7.54
CA ALA A 133 11.15 -8.13 7.41
C ALA A 133 11.45 -7.40 8.74
N PRO A 134 10.54 -7.31 9.73
CA PRO A 134 10.83 -6.60 10.98
C PRO A 134 12.05 -7.15 11.71
N ALA A 135 12.18 -8.48 11.81
CA ALA A 135 13.33 -9.12 12.41
C ALA A 135 14.64 -8.84 11.65
N ARG A 136 14.57 -8.82 10.32
CA ARG A 136 15.73 -8.54 9.46
C ARG A 136 16.11 -7.05 9.45
N VAL A 137 15.14 -6.15 9.56
CA VAL A 137 15.39 -4.71 9.73
C VAL A 137 16.10 -4.45 11.03
N ALA A 138 15.67 -5.09 12.14
CA ALA A 138 16.33 -4.99 13.42
C ALA A 138 17.78 -5.54 13.38
N ALA A 139 18.00 -6.67 12.70
CA ALA A 139 19.32 -7.25 12.55
C ALA A 139 20.31 -6.40 11.72
N THR A 140 19.82 -5.53 10.84
CA THR A 140 20.63 -4.63 10.01
C THR A 140 20.82 -3.24 10.63
N ASP A 141 20.15 -2.90 11.74
CA ASP A 141 20.31 -1.62 12.42
C ASP A 141 21.52 -1.65 13.37
N PRO A 142 22.57 -0.84 13.11
CA PRO A 142 23.76 -0.82 13.95
C PRO A 142 23.47 -0.43 15.41
N ARG A 143 22.47 0.41 15.64
CA ARG A 143 22.09 0.89 16.99
C ARG A 143 21.49 -0.23 17.84
N LEU A 144 20.69 -1.10 17.21
CA LEU A 144 20.06 -2.23 17.90
C LEU A 144 21.07 -3.38 18.15
N ARG A 145 22.07 -3.55 17.28
CA ARG A 145 23.16 -4.51 17.49
C ARG A 145 23.99 -4.16 18.72
N GLN A 146 24.34 -2.89 18.92
CA GLN A 146 25.13 -2.44 20.08
C GLN A 146 24.40 -2.63 21.42
N ALA A 147 23.07 -2.53 21.43
CA ALA A 147 22.26 -2.74 22.63
C ALA A 147 22.15 -4.21 23.07
N GLN A 148 22.49 -5.18 22.18
CA GLN A 148 22.45 -6.61 22.48
C GLN A 148 23.82 -7.16 22.95
N THR A 149 24.90 -6.38 22.80
CA THR A 149 26.29 -6.80 23.14
C THR A 149 26.84 -6.08 24.35
N GLY A 150 26.11 -5.19 25.00
CA GLY A 150 26.44 -4.51 26.26
C GLY A 150 25.55 -5.00 27.38
#